data_d020f0f0912c929c722ebbc8e244fbc7
#
_entry.id   d020f0f0912c929c722ebbc8e244fbc7
#
_cell.length_a   1.000
_cell.length_b   1.000
_cell.length_c   1.000
_cell.angle_alpha   90.00
_cell.angle_beta   90.00
_cell.angle_gamma   90.00
#
_symmetry.space_group_name_H-M   'P 1'
#
loop_
_entity.id
_entity.type
_entity.pdbx_description
1 polymer ?
#
loop_
_entity_poly.entity_id
_entity_poly.type
_entity_poly.pdbx_seq_one_letter_code
_entity_poly.pdbx_strand_id
1 'polypeptide(L)'
;MTLQRLLLAIITASLVPAAASAADTIKIGYPMPLSGPASVYGVPIVTGAEMAVQEINASGGVLGRKLELLKRDSKASADEAVRLAREMIIKDNVDFLSGTLTSAEAPAVSTIAKENKIVFMAPTSKTVQLTSPANLHPYIFRLASNTDIDGRTGASIIARWKEVKRVATIAPDYAYGRDAVAAFVDYIKKARPDIEIVDQQWPKLGQSDFTPFITAQMAKKPDAVFCDVFGGDFVTLVKQAAPLGYFKAINNRLADAGEVGTTDAAKALGNDYPYGIWSDAYDPVIWPENEPAEHKAFIERLKAYTHEQYASGWAIMGYASIFALVEGMKKAGSTDSDKVAKALLGLSFDTPIGKLTFNEKTHETDMGEFWGQMVKDDRYPFATMKEPKYLSQGPYTN
;
A
#
# COMPACT_ATOMS: atom_id res chain seq x y z
N MET A 1 -14.98 75.32 -54.23
CA MET A 1 -15.30 73.90 -54.16
C MET A 1 -14.06 73.18 -53.62
N THR A 2 -14.04 72.92 -52.31
CA THR A 2 -12.91 72.35 -51.55
C THR A 2 -13.28 70.90 -51.14
N LEU A 3 -12.55 69.89 -51.69
CA LEU A 3 -12.68 68.53 -51.36
C LEU A 3 -11.87 68.24 -50.05
N GLN A 4 -12.54 67.94 -48.95
CA GLN A 4 -11.94 67.36 -47.73
C GLN A 4 -11.71 65.90 -47.92
N ARG A 5 -10.44 65.49 -47.86
CA ARG A 5 -10.06 64.02 -47.77
C ARG A 5 -10.03 63.60 -46.32
N LEU A 6 -10.93 62.65 -45.98
CA LEU A 6 -10.94 61.95 -44.68
C LEU A 6 -9.90 60.86 -44.74
N LEU A 7 -8.86 60.92 -43.93
CA LEU A 7 -7.94 59.78 -43.72
C LEU A 7 -8.51 58.93 -42.59
N LEU A 8 -8.88 57.69 -42.94
CA LEU A 8 -9.26 56.64 -41.99
C LEU A 8 -7.99 55.90 -41.53
N ALA A 9 -7.56 56.11 -40.27
CA ALA A 9 -6.45 55.38 -39.69
C ALA A 9 -6.98 54.03 -39.15
N ILE A 10 -6.61 52.93 -39.80
CA ILE A 10 -6.86 51.56 -39.34
C ILE A 10 -5.79 51.21 -38.30
N ILE A 11 -6.16 51.16 -37.01
CA ILE A 11 -5.32 50.63 -35.94
C ILE A 11 -5.43 49.11 -35.98
N THR A 12 -4.46 48.45 -36.55
CA THR A 12 -4.28 46.99 -36.44
C THR A 12 -3.72 46.66 -35.04
N ALA A 13 -4.59 46.24 -34.13
CA ALA A 13 -4.18 45.68 -32.85
C ALA A 13 -3.52 44.33 -33.11
N SER A 14 -2.19 44.28 -33.07
CA SER A 14 -1.42 43.02 -33.10
C SER A 14 -1.69 42.27 -31.79
N LEU A 15 -2.53 41.23 -31.83
CA LEU A 15 -2.57 40.21 -30.78
C LEU A 15 -1.21 39.51 -30.81
N VAL A 16 -0.33 39.88 -29.91
CA VAL A 16 0.84 39.06 -29.56
C VAL A 16 0.31 37.83 -28.80
N PRO A 17 0.45 36.59 -29.31
CA PRO A 17 0.12 35.46 -28.52
C PRO A 17 1.06 35.46 -27.31
N ALA A 18 0.51 35.60 -26.10
CA ALA A 18 1.26 35.33 -24.90
C ALA A 18 1.81 33.92 -25.02
N ALA A 19 3.12 33.77 -25.18
CA ALA A 19 3.77 32.50 -25.07
C ALA A 19 3.42 31.99 -23.66
N ALA A 20 2.51 31.01 -23.60
CA ALA A 20 2.28 30.29 -22.37
C ALA A 20 3.63 29.69 -22.00
N SER A 21 4.29 30.27 -21.00
CA SER A 21 5.43 29.64 -20.34
C SER A 21 4.95 28.24 -19.98
N ALA A 22 5.61 27.21 -20.48
CA ALA A 22 5.32 25.85 -20.08
C ALA A 22 5.42 25.86 -18.55
N ALA A 23 4.27 25.76 -17.89
CA ALA A 23 4.24 25.74 -16.43
C ALA A 23 5.12 24.58 -15.98
N ASP A 24 6.08 24.85 -15.07
CA ASP A 24 6.98 23.83 -14.56
C ASP A 24 6.17 22.62 -14.07
N THR A 25 6.62 21.43 -14.44
CA THR A 25 6.01 20.15 -14.03
C THR A 25 6.13 19.99 -12.52
N ILE A 26 5.09 19.49 -11.86
CA ILE A 26 5.17 19.06 -10.46
C ILE A 26 5.80 17.67 -10.42
N LYS A 27 6.95 17.54 -9.80
CA LYS A 27 7.73 16.30 -9.76
C LYS A 27 7.50 15.54 -8.46
N ILE A 28 7.17 14.26 -8.57
CA ILE A 28 6.99 13.35 -7.43
C ILE A 28 8.07 12.27 -7.51
N GLY A 29 8.99 12.27 -6.56
CA GLY A 29 9.99 11.20 -6.41
C GLY A 29 9.35 9.94 -5.84
N TYR A 30 9.58 8.79 -6.47
CA TYR A 30 8.90 7.54 -6.13
C TYR A 30 9.90 6.37 -6.02
N PRO A 31 10.72 6.30 -4.94
CA PRO A 31 11.53 5.12 -4.67
C PRO A 31 10.62 3.95 -4.29
N MET A 32 10.73 2.82 -5.00
CA MET A 32 9.89 1.63 -4.79
C MET A 32 10.68 0.37 -5.18
N PRO A 33 10.53 -0.77 -4.48
CA PRO A 33 11.14 -2.02 -4.90
C PRO A 33 10.60 -2.48 -6.26
N LEU A 34 11.43 -2.43 -7.30
CA LEU A 34 11.08 -2.84 -8.66
C LEU A 34 11.77 -4.14 -9.07
N SER A 35 12.63 -4.67 -8.19
CA SER A 35 13.32 -5.94 -8.35
C SER A 35 13.31 -6.76 -7.05
N GLY A 36 13.65 -8.05 -7.16
CA GLY A 36 13.63 -8.99 -6.03
C GLY A 36 12.22 -9.41 -5.58
N PRO A 37 12.08 -10.17 -4.48
CA PRO A 37 10.80 -10.73 -4.02
C PRO A 37 9.73 -9.70 -3.71
N ALA A 38 10.11 -8.49 -3.27
CA ALA A 38 9.18 -7.41 -2.96
C ALA A 38 8.60 -6.71 -4.20
N SER A 39 9.18 -6.93 -5.40
CA SER A 39 8.70 -6.33 -6.64
C SER A 39 7.31 -6.83 -7.06
N VAL A 40 6.89 -7.99 -6.56
CA VAL A 40 5.53 -8.52 -6.75
C VAL A 40 4.47 -7.50 -6.31
N TYR A 41 4.78 -6.69 -5.28
CA TYR A 41 3.92 -5.61 -4.82
C TYR A 41 4.37 -4.23 -5.35
N GLY A 42 5.68 -3.99 -5.40
CA GLY A 42 6.22 -2.69 -5.80
C GLY A 42 5.88 -2.28 -7.22
N VAL A 43 5.94 -3.21 -8.17
CA VAL A 43 5.62 -2.93 -9.58
C VAL A 43 4.16 -2.54 -9.77
N PRO A 44 3.15 -3.29 -9.26
CA PRO A 44 1.75 -2.87 -9.35
C PRO A 44 1.46 -1.53 -8.67
N ILE A 45 2.08 -1.23 -7.52
CA ILE A 45 1.91 0.06 -6.83
C ILE A 45 2.37 1.20 -7.75
N VAL A 46 3.54 1.07 -8.38
CA VAL A 46 4.01 2.07 -9.37
C VAL A 46 3.06 2.17 -10.55
N THR A 47 2.55 1.05 -11.06
CA THR A 47 1.56 1.03 -12.15
C THR A 47 0.32 1.86 -11.79
N GLY A 48 -0.21 1.70 -10.58
CA GLY A 48 -1.34 2.52 -10.11
C GLY A 48 -1.00 4.00 -9.99
N ALA A 49 0.19 4.33 -9.51
CA ALA A 49 0.65 5.73 -9.42
C ALA A 49 0.82 6.36 -10.80
N GLU A 50 1.39 5.62 -11.77
CA GLU A 50 1.53 6.09 -13.17
C GLU A 50 0.16 6.30 -13.83
N MET A 51 -0.78 5.38 -13.63
CA MET A 51 -2.17 5.53 -14.09
C MET A 51 -2.83 6.77 -13.51
N ALA A 52 -2.69 7.02 -12.21
CA ALA A 52 -3.20 8.23 -11.56
C ALA A 52 -2.61 9.50 -12.17
N VAL A 53 -1.29 9.55 -12.36
CA VAL A 53 -0.61 10.69 -13.00
C VAL A 53 -1.11 10.90 -14.42
N GLN A 54 -1.32 9.85 -15.19
CA GLN A 54 -1.85 9.94 -16.54
C GLN A 54 -3.27 10.53 -16.54
N GLU A 55 -4.17 10.03 -15.70
CA GLU A 55 -5.57 10.50 -15.61
C GLU A 55 -5.64 11.97 -15.16
N ILE A 56 -4.86 12.35 -14.15
CA ILE A 56 -4.79 13.72 -13.65
C ILE A 56 -4.27 14.66 -14.75
N ASN A 57 -3.22 14.22 -15.45
CA ASN A 57 -2.65 15.00 -16.54
C ASN A 57 -3.61 15.15 -17.74
N ALA A 58 -4.37 14.11 -18.07
CA ALA A 58 -5.40 14.17 -19.12
C ALA A 58 -6.51 15.16 -18.73
N SER A 59 -6.82 15.28 -17.43
CA SER A 59 -7.83 16.21 -16.89
C SER A 59 -7.32 17.65 -16.69
N GLY A 60 -6.10 17.99 -17.18
CA GLY A 60 -5.55 19.34 -17.10
C GLY A 60 -4.45 19.52 -16.04
N GLY A 61 -4.13 18.50 -15.25
CA GLY A 61 -3.11 18.56 -14.20
C GLY A 61 -3.62 19.13 -12.88
N VAL A 62 -2.71 19.65 -12.08
CA VAL A 62 -2.99 20.25 -10.77
C VAL A 62 -2.53 21.69 -10.76
N LEU A 63 -3.42 22.65 -10.38
CA LEU A 63 -3.11 24.08 -10.36
C LEU A 63 -2.53 24.58 -11.69
N GLY A 64 -3.00 24.01 -12.83
CA GLY A 64 -2.52 24.36 -14.17
C GLY A 64 -1.16 23.74 -14.56
N ARG A 65 -0.58 22.88 -13.72
CA ARG A 65 0.71 22.22 -13.95
C ARG A 65 0.48 20.71 -14.15
N LYS A 66 1.31 20.07 -14.98
CA LYS A 66 1.32 18.60 -15.14
C LYS A 66 2.12 17.96 -14.01
N LEU A 67 1.80 16.69 -13.74
CA LEU A 67 2.56 15.85 -12.81
C LEU A 67 3.62 15.04 -13.58
N GLU A 68 4.75 14.81 -12.96
CA GLU A 68 5.80 13.90 -13.43
C GLU A 68 6.17 12.94 -12.28
N LEU A 69 6.10 11.62 -12.54
CA LEU A 69 6.48 10.60 -11.58
C LEU A 69 7.90 10.10 -11.89
N LEU A 70 8.84 10.33 -10.97
CA LEU A 70 10.21 9.88 -11.06
C LEU A 70 10.39 8.59 -10.24
N LYS A 71 10.19 7.43 -10.88
CA LYS A 71 10.33 6.12 -10.22
C LYS A 71 11.77 5.61 -10.26
N ARG A 72 12.22 4.99 -9.17
CA ARG A 72 13.54 4.33 -9.07
C ARG A 72 13.48 3.10 -8.17
N ASP A 73 14.27 2.07 -8.54
CA ASP A 73 14.30 0.81 -7.80
C ASP A 73 15.06 0.96 -6.47
N SER A 74 14.35 0.87 -5.37
CA SER A 74 14.89 0.89 -4.02
C SER A 74 15.38 -0.48 -3.52
N LYS A 75 15.06 -1.57 -4.24
CA LYS A 75 15.45 -2.95 -3.93
C LYS A 75 15.02 -3.42 -2.54
N ALA A 76 13.99 -2.82 -1.96
CA ALA A 76 13.56 -3.03 -0.57
C ALA A 76 14.68 -2.77 0.46
N SER A 77 15.64 -1.89 0.14
CA SER A 77 16.78 -1.53 0.97
C SER A 77 16.61 -0.11 1.52
N ALA A 78 16.68 0.04 2.84
CA ALA A 78 16.61 1.34 3.50
C ALA A 78 17.73 2.28 3.03
N ASP A 79 18.97 1.78 2.90
CA ASP A 79 20.11 2.56 2.46
C ASP A 79 19.93 3.07 1.02
N GLU A 80 19.44 2.19 0.13
CA GLU A 80 19.18 2.56 -1.27
C GLU A 80 18.01 3.56 -1.36
N ALA A 81 16.95 3.36 -0.61
CA ALA A 81 15.81 4.30 -0.58
C ALA A 81 16.25 5.69 -0.10
N VAL A 82 17.10 5.78 0.94
CA VAL A 82 17.68 7.04 1.43
C VAL A 82 18.55 7.70 0.37
N ARG A 83 19.44 6.92 -0.28
CA ARG A 83 20.29 7.42 -1.37
C ARG A 83 19.46 8.02 -2.50
N LEU A 84 18.40 7.29 -2.92
CA LEU A 84 17.50 7.72 -3.97
C LEU A 84 16.70 8.96 -3.56
N ALA A 85 16.14 9.00 -2.35
CA ALA A 85 15.40 10.17 -1.86
C ALA A 85 16.27 11.43 -1.87
N ARG A 86 17.52 11.37 -1.37
CA ARG A 86 18.48 12.49 -1.42
C ARG A 86 18.78 12.90 -2.86
N GLU A 87 18.99 11.95 -3.75
CA GLU A 87 19.27 12.25 -5.16
C GLU A 87 18.08 12.92 -5.85
N MET A 88 16.86 12.43 -5.64
CA MET A 88 15.64 13.00 -6.18
C MET A 88 15.41 14.44 -5.67
N ILE A 89 15.68 14.71 -4.39
CA ILE A 89 15.55 16.06 -3.82
C ILE A 89 16.63 16.99 -4.41
N ILE A 90 17.88 16.59 -4.39
CA ILE A 90 19.02 17.49 -4.67
C ILE A 90 19.26 17.65 -6.18
N LYS A 91 19.16 16.56 -6.95
CA LYS A 91 19.48 16.58 -8.39
C LYS A 91 18.27 16.77 -9.26
N ASP A 92 17.15 16.08 -8.94
CA ASP A 92 15.97 16.12 -9.76
C ASP A 92 15.00 17.25 -9.36
N ASN A 93 15.23 17.86 -8.19
CA ASN A 93 14.41 18.92 -7.62
C ASN A 93 12.92 18.51 -7.55
N VAL A 94 12.64 17.37 -6.91
CA VAL A 94 11.25 16.91 -6.74
C VAL A 94 10.51 17.81 -5.74
N ASP A 95 9.24 18.09 -6.04
CA ASP A 95 8.34 18.87 -5.16
C ASP A 95 7.85 18.03 -3.97
N PHE A 96 7.68 16.70 -4.18
CA PHE A 96 7.16 15.76 -3.20
C PHE A 96 7.89 14.42 -3.28
N LEU A 97 7.85 13.66 -2.19
CA LEU A 97 8.17 12.24 -2.18
C LEU A 97 6.91 11.42 -1.96
N SER A 98 6.79 10.32 -2.64
CA SER A 98 5.86 9.24 -2.33
C SER A 98 6.55 7.91 -2.58
N GLY A 99 5.93 6.80 -2.19
CA GLY A 99 6.54 5.49 -2.44
C GLY A 99 7.13 4.87 -1.19
N THR A 100 8.11 4.02 -1.41
CA THR A 100 8.61 2.95 -0.56
C THR A 100 7.54 1.88 -0.26
N LEU A 101 7.98 0.65 -0.07
CA LEU A 101 7.11 -0.47 0.28
C LEU A 101 7.28 -0.86 1.74
N THR A 102 8.53 -1.02 2.18
CA THR A 102 8.82 -1.72 3.41
C THR A 102 8.85 -0.81 4.64
N SER A 103 8.58 -1.42 5.80
CA SER A 103 8.71 -0.78 7.11
C SER A 103 10.16 -0.49 7.53
N ALA A 104 11.14 -0.87 6.70
CA ALA A 104 12.53 -0.45 6.85
C ALA A 104 12.84 0.82 6.05
N GLU A 105 12.30 0.94 4.83
CA GLU A 105 12.56 2.06 3.93
C GLU A 105 11.86 3.35 4.36
N ALA A 106 10.55 3.27 4.68
CA ALA A 106 9.76 4.48 4.92
C ALA A 106 10.22 5.30 6.13
N PRO A 107 10.55 4.73 7.31
CA PRO A 107 11.10 5.51 8.42
C PRO A 107 12.43 6.20 8.06
N ALA A 108 13.27 5.54 7.27
CA ALA A 108 14.55 6.10 6.83
C ALA A 108 14.36 7.28 5.85
N VAL A 109 13.46 7.11 4.85
CA VAL A 109 13.07 8.19 3.91
C VAL A 109 12.34 9.32 4.63
N SER A 110 11.50 9.02 5.62
CA SER A 110 10.81 10.01 6.45
C SER A 110 11.78 10.96 7.16
N THR A 111 12.92 10.44 7.62
CA THR A 111 13.99 11.28 8.20
C THR A 111 14.53 12.28 7.16
N ILE A 112 14.77 11.83 5.92
CA ILE A 112 15.23 12.72 4.84
C ILE A 112 14.17 13.75 4.46
N ALA A 113 12.90 13.34 4.43
CA ALA A 113 11.77 14.25 4.16
C ALA A 113 11.67 15.35 5.24
N LYS A 114 11.86 15.00 6.52
CA LYS A 114 11.91 15.93 7.65
C LYS A 114 13.03 16.95 7.50
N GLU A 115 14.27 16.47 7.25
CA GLU A 115 15.46 17.31 7.07
C GLU A 115 15.29 18.34 5.96
N ASN A 116 14.60 17.98 4.87
CA ASN A 116 14.44 18.80 3.68
C ASN A 116 13.08 19.53 3.62
N LYS A 117 12.23 19.35 4.62
CA LYS A 117 10.87 19.93 4.70
C LYS A 117 10.03 19.64 3.44
N ILE A 118 10.08 18.41 2.96
CA ILE A 118 9.35 17.93 1.80
C ILE A 118 8.28 16.92 2.24
N VAL A 119 7.05 17.04 1.75
CA VAL A 119 5.99 16.06 2.08
C VAL A 119 6.35 14.70 1.50
N PHE A 120 6.30 13.68 2.38
CA PHE A 120 6.44 12.28 2.03
C PHE A 120 5.13 11.54 2.31
N MET A 121 4.51 11.03 1.25
CA MET A 121 3.31 10.19 1.31
C MET A 121 3.73 8.73 1.23
N ALA A 122 3.70 8.01 2.35
CA ALA A 122 4.01 6.58 2.41
C ALA A 122 2.76 5.76 2.05
N PRO A 123 2.72 5.09 0.88
CA PRO A 123 1.53 4.36 0.45
C PRO A 123 1.28 3.08 1.24
N THR A 124 2.33 2.37 1.68
CA THR A 124 2.19 0.97 2.12
C THR A 124 2.97 0.59 3.37
N SER A 125 3.91 1.40 3.84
CA SER A 125 4.71 1.04 5.03
C SER A 125 3.84 0.97 6.28
N LYS A 126 3.80 -0.20 6.94
CA LYS A 126 2.84 -0.51 8.02
C LYS A 126 3.39 -0.34 9.43
N THR A 127 4.73 -0.31 9.67
CA THR A 127 5.25 -0.21 11.05
C THR A 127 4.62 0.94 11.82
N VAL A 128 4.14 0.67 13.03
CA VAL A 128 3.61 1.69 13.93
C VAL A 128 4.65 2.76 14.30
N GLN A 129 5.94 2.45 14.12
CA GLN A 129 7.02 3.38 14.41
C GLN A 129 7.05 4.58 13.45
N LEU A 130 6.58 4.43 12.21
CA LEU A 130 6.64 5.50 11.19
C LEU A 130 5.96 6.80 11.65
N THR A 131 4.80 6.67 12.31
CA THR A 131 3.96 7.78 12.76
C THR A 131 3.78 7.79 14.28
N SER A 132 4.66 7.07 15.01
CA SER A 132 4.69 7.13 16.47
C SER A 132 4.99 8.54 16.98
N PRO A 133 4.57 8.91 18.20
CA PRO A 133 4.83 10.25 18.75
C PRO A 133 6.31 10.66 18.73
N ALA A 134 7.24 9.69 18.79
CA ALA A 134 8.68 9.96 18.73
C ALA A 134 9.17 10.31 17.31
N ASN A 135 8.53 9.79 16.28
CA ASN A 135 8.96 9.91 14.89
C ASN A 135 8.07 10.83 14.05
N LEU A 136 6.87 11.13 14.54
CA LEU A 136 5.92 11.99 13.83
C LEU A 136 6.50 13.40 13.60
N HIS A 137 6.31 13.92 12.40
CA HIS A 137 6.69 15.27 12.02
C HIS A 137 5.75 15.81 10.93
N PRO A 138 5.72 17.13 10.65
CA PRO A 138 4.71 17.73 9.77
C PRO A 138 4.67 17.19 8.33
N TYR A 139 5.73 16.56 7.86
CA TYR A 139 5.88 16.19 6.44
C TYR A 139 5.67 14.71 6.17
N ILE A 140 5.37 13.86 7.16
CA ILE A 140 5.08 12.44 6.95
C ILE A 140 3.57 12.19 6.97
N PHE A 141 3.07 11.45 5.98
CA PHE A 141 1.69 10.98 5.90
C PHE A 141 1.69 9.53 5.46
N ARG A 142 0.83 8.71 6.07
CA ARG A 142 0.68 7.30 5.73
C ARG A 142 -0.72 7.03 5.20
N LEU A 143 -0.78 6.37 4.03
CA LEU A 143 -2.04 5.93 3.43
C LEU A 143 -2.51 4.60 4.04
N ALA A 144 -1.62 3.61 4.11
CA ALA A 144 -1.91 2.25 4.55
C ALA A 144 -2.37 2.15 6.02
N SER A 145 -3.05 1.07 6.34
CA SER A 145 -3.19 0.55 7.70
C SER A 145 -1.82 0.33 8.37
N ASN A 146 -1.80 0.04 9.66
CA ASN A 146 -0.56 -0.21 10.39
C ASN A 146 -0.51 -1.64 10.96
N THR A 147 0.66 -2.06 11.43
CA THR A 147 0.91 -3.40 11.96
C THR A 147 0.09 -3.76 13.21
N ASP A 148 -0.46 -2.76 13.93
CA ASP A 148 -1.40 -3.04 15.02
C ASP A 148 -2.69 -3.66 14.50
N ILE A 149 -3.14 -3.21 13.31
CA ILE A 149 -4.34 -3.77 12.67
C ILE A 149 -4.07 -5.21 12.24
N ASP A 150 -2.93 -5.49 11.61
CA ASP A 150 -2.55 -6.83 11.17
C ASP A 150 -2.64 -7.82 12.35
N GLY A 151 -1.99 -7.47 13.46
CA GLY A 151 -2.01 -8.30 14.65
C GLY A 151 -3.42 -8.46 15.24
N ARG A 152 -4.17 -7.37 15.36
CA ARG A 152 -5.53 -7.37 15.92
C ARG A 152 -6.51 -8.15 15.05
N THR A 153 -6.50 -7.95 13.75
CA THR A 153 -7.39 -8.64 12.83
C THR A 153 -7.06 -10.13 12.74
N GLY A 154 -5.78 -10.50 12.61
CA GLY A 154 -5.33 -11.88 12.67
C GLY A 154 -5.73 -12.56 13.98
N ALA A 155 -5.58 -11.89 15.12
CA ALA A 155 -6.04 -12.40 16.41
C ALA A 155 -7.56 -12.59 16.44
N SER A 156 -8.34 -11.66 15.88
CA SER A 156 -9.79 -11.77 15.81
C SER A 156 -10.26 -12.97 14.97
N ILE A 157 -9.54 -13.29 13.90
CA ILE A 157 -9.82 -14.47 13.06
C ILE A 157 -9.53 -15.75 13.84
N ILE A 158 -8.33 -15.86 14.44
CA ILE A 158 -7.93 -17.07 15.20
C ILE A 158 -8.82 -17.26 16.44
N ALA A 159 -9.24 -16.20 17.10
CA ALA A 159 -10.11 -16.28 18.27
C ALA A 159 -11.49 -16.93 17.99
N ARG A 160 -11.95 -16.92 16.74
CA ARG A 160 -13.21 -17.57 16.32
C ARG A 160 -13.12 -19.10 16.33
N TRP A 161 -11.93 -19.67 16.21
CA TRP A 161 -11.69 -21.12 16.22
C TRP A 161 -11.61 -21.63 17.67
N LYS A 162 -12.76 -21.98 18.23
CA LYS A 162 -12.92 -22.29 19.68
C LYS A 162 -12.04 -23.47 20.14
N GLU A 163 -11.76 -24.41 19.25
CA GLU A 163 -10.93 -25.59 19.49
C GLU A 163 -9.42 -25.29 19.48
N VAL A 164 -8.98 -24.14 18.95
CA VAL A 164 -7.58 -23.73 18.93
C VAL A 164 -7.11 -23.40 20.34
N LYS A 165 -6.00 -24.00 20.75
CA LYS A 165 -5.31 -23.77 22.03
C LYS A 165 -3.83 -23.45 21.85
N ARG A 166 -3.24 -23.87 20.75
CA ARG A 166 -1.81 -23.77 20.46
C ARG A 166 -1.61 -23.00 19.17
N VAL A 167 -1.00 -21.83 19.25
CA VAL A 167 -0.77 -20.97 18.09
C VAL A 167 0.72 -20.75 17.90
N ALA A 168 1.20 -20.90 16.68
CA ALA A 168 2.52 -20.45 16.27
C ALA A 168 2.42 -19.15 15.45
N THR A 169 3.52 -18.44 15.33
CA THR A 169 3.64 -17.27 14.45
C THR A 169 4.83 -17.38 13.52
N ILE A 170 4.72 -16.84 12.32
CA ILE A 170 5.83 -16.72 11.37
C ILE A 170 5.73 -15.36 10.66
N ALA A 171 6.78 -14.56 10.75
CA ALA A 171 6.81 -13.21 10.20
C ALA A 171 8.25 -12.80 9.85
N PRO A 172 8.49 -11.88 8.90
CA PRO A 172 9.83 -11.47 8.53
C PRO A 172 10.55 -10.75 9.68
N ASP A 173 11.86 -11.00 9.80
CA ASP A 173 12.72 -10.50 10.90
C ASP A 173 13.12 -9.04 10.74
N TYR A 174 12.15 -8.15 10.75
CA TYR A 174 12.35 -6.70 10.80
C TYR A 174 11.11 -6.00 11.39
N ALA A 175 11.09 -4.65 11.44
CA ALA A 175 10.05 -3.87 12.15
C ALA A 175 8.62 -4.31 11.80
N TYR A 176 8.31 -4.56 10.51
CA TYR A 176 6.98 -5.00 10.06
C TYR A 176 6.51 -6.26 10.81
N GLY A 177 7.20 -7.38 10.62
CA GLY A 177 6.77 -8.64 11.24
C GLY A 177 6.86 -8.62 12.76
N ARG A 178 7.88 -7.93 13.32
CA ARG A 178 8.04 -7.81 14.78
C ARG A 178 6.88 -7.04 15.42
N ASP A 179 6.46 -5.92 14.82
CA ASP A 179 5.35 -5.11 15.32
C ASP A 179 4.01 -5.88 15.18
N ALA A 180 3.75 -6.49 14.02
CA ALA A 180 2.51 -7.25 13.78
C ALA A 180 2.36 -8.45 14.74
N VAL A 181 3.42 -9.23 14.94
CA VAL A 181 3.39 -10.36 15.89
C VAL A 181 3.24 -9.87 17.33
N ALA A 182 3.88 -8.77 17.71
CA ALA A 182 3.70 -8.19 19.05
C ALA A 182 2.24 -7.78 19.29
N ALA A 183 1.62 -7.11 18.32
CA ALA A 183 0.21 -6.74 18.37
C ALA A 183 -0.69 -8.00 18.41
N PHE A 184 -0.42 -8.99 17.54
CA PHE A 184 -1.14 -10.25 17.54
C PHE A 184 -1.12 -10.93 18.92
N VAL A 185 0.05 -11.05 19.52
CA VAL A 185 0.23 -11.70 20.86
C VAL A 185 -0.54 -10.94 21.94
N ASP A 186 -0.50 -9.60 21.91
CA ASP A 186 -1.24 -8.78 22.86
C ASP A 186 -2.75 -8.97 22.74
N TYR A 187 -3.28 -8.89 21.52
CA TYR A 187 -4.72 -9.03 21.27
C TYR A 187 -5.23 -10.45 21.51
N ILE A 188 -4.51 -11.48 21.07
CA ILE A 188 -4.97 -12.87 21.27
C ILE A 188 -4.98 -13.27 22.74
N LYS A 189 -4.01 -12.81 23.54
CA LYS A 189 -4.00 -13.05 24.98
C LYS A 189 -5.17 -12.40 25.70
N LYS A 190 -5.59 -11.21 25.26
CA LYS A 190 -6.78 -10.52 25.80
C LYS A 190 -8.08 -11.23 25.39
N ALA A 191 -8.19 -11.62 24.13
CA ALA A 191 -9.39 -12.24 23.58
C ALA A 191 -9.55 -13.73 24.01
N ARG A 192 -8.45 -14.45 24.08
CA ARG A 192 -8.36 -15.89 24.34
C ARG A 192 -7.15 -16.20 25.23
N PRO A 193 -7.24 -15.91 26.56
CA PRO A 193 -6.13 -16.15 27.50
C PRO A 193 -5.78 -17.63 27.66
N ASP A 194 -6.64 -18.52 27.16
CA ASP A 194 -6.47 -19.95 27.12
C ASP A 194 -5.59 -20.45 25.95
N ILE A 195 -5.18 -19.55 25.05
CA ILE A 195 -4.28 -19.87 23.92
C ILE A 195 -2.80 -19.72 24.34
N GLU A 196 -2.03 -20.75 24.11
CA GLU A 196 -0.58 -20.77 24.26
C GLU A 196 0.09 -20.40 22.93
N ILE A 197 1.04 -19.46 22.95
CA ILE A 197 1.96 -19.20 21.83
C ILE A 197 3.11 -20.20 21.94
N VAL A 198 3.10 -21.21 21.09
CA VAL A 198 4.00 -22.38 21.20
C VAL A 198 5.28 -22.20 20.41
N ASP A 199 5.31 -21.29 19.43
CA ASP A 199 6.48 -21.03 18.60
C ASP A 199 6.38 -19.67 17.91
N GLN A 200 7.53 -19.04 17.65
CA GLN A 200 7.64 -17.81 16.86
C GLN A 200 8.84 -17.91 15.93
N GLN A 201 8.60 -17.88 14.64
CA GLN A 201 9.62 -18.02 13.61
C GLN A 201 9.86 -16.70 12.87
N TRP A 202 11.13 -16.42 12.62
CA TRP A 202 11.58 -15.13 12.10
C TRP A 202 12.51 -15.29 10.88
N PRO A 203 11.98 -15.70 9.71
CA PRO A 203 12.76 -15.71 8.48
C PRO A 203 13.15 -14.26 8.11
N LYS A 204 14.32 -14.10 7.50
CA LYS A 204 14.69 -12.79 6.94
C LYS A 204 13.88 -12.49 5.68
N LEU A 205 13.70 -11.22 5.35
CA LEU A 205 13.12 -10.81 4.07
C LEU A 205 13.98 -11.34 2.91
N GLY A 206 13.37 -11.95 1.92
CA GLY A 206 14.06 -12.65 0.82
C GLY A 206 14.60 -14.03 1.22
N GLN A 207 13.97 -14.70 2.17
CA GLN A 207 14.33 -16.05 2.61
C GLN A 207 14.12 -17.06 1.48
N SER A 208 15.18 -17.78 1.09
CA SER A 208 15.10 -18.77 0.02
C SER A 208 14.76 -20.19 0.52
N ASP A 209 15.04 -20.51 1.78
CA ASP A 209 14.75 -21.81 2.38
C ASP A 209 13.94 -21.64 3.67
N PHE A 210 12.65 -21.94 3.58
CA PHE A 210 11.71 -21.92 4.71
C PHE A 210 11.62 -23.28 5.43
N THR A 211 12.24 -24.34 4.91
CA THR A 211 12.15 -25.71 5.46
C THR A 211 12.50 -25.79 6.95
N PRO A 212 13.57 -25.16 7.45
CA PRO A 212 13.89 -25.19 8.87
C PRO A 212 12.80 -24.57 9.75
N PHE A 213 12.21 -23.45 9.32
CA PHE A 213 11.13 -22.76 10.05
C PHE A 213 9.85 -23.59 10.07
N ILE A 214 9.46 -24.17 8.93
CA ILE A 214 8.30 -25.06 8.79
C ILE A 214 8.46 -26.28 9.70
N THR A 215 9.61 -26.93 9.66
CA THR A 215 9.89 -28.12 10.44
C THR A 215 9.88 -27.84 11.95
N ALA A 216 10.46 -26.70 12.36
CA ALA A 216 10.43 -26.26 13.76
C ALA A 216 9.00 -26.05 14.25
N GLN A 217 8.16 -25.37 13.47
CA GLN A 217 6.75 -25.17 13.82
C GLN A 217 5.97 -26.48 13.90
N MET A 218 6.13 -27.35 12.91
CA MET A 218 5.46 -28.67 12.91
C MET A 218 5.82 -29.50 14.14
N ALA A 219 7.08 -29.44 14.61
CA ALA A 219 7.51 -30.12 15.83
C ALA A 219 6.78 -29.62 17.08
N LYS A 220 6.34 -28.35 17.09
CA LYS A 220 5.55 -27.75 18.17
C LYS A 220 4.06 -28.10 18.12
N LYS A 221 3.59 -28.70 17.02
CA LYS A 221 2.19 -29.11 16.81
C LYS A 221 1.19 -27.97 17.11
N PRO A 222 1.27 -26.83 16.43
CA PRO A 222 0.28 -25.77 16.58
C PRO A 222 -1.07 -26.22 16.01
N ASP A 223 -2.17 -25.69 16.57
CA ASP A 223 -3.52 -25.88 16.03
C ASP A 223 -3.84 -24.83 14.95
N ALA A 224 -3.15 -23.68 15.00
CA ALA A 224 -3.29 -22.57 14.06
C ALA A 224 -2.00 -21.75 13.98
N VAL A 225 -1.88 -20.96 12.91
CA VAL A 225 -0.72 -20.11 12.68
C VAL A 225 -1.18 -18.69 12.32
N PHE A 226 -0.59 -17.69 12.97
CA PHE A 226 -0.57 -16.31 12.48
C PHE A 226 0.66 -16.13 11.60
N CYS A 227 0.43 -15.75 10.36
CA CYS A 227 1.45 -15.54 9.34
C CYS A 227 1.43 -14.08 8.89
N ASP A 228 2.63 -13.52 8.70
CA ASP A 228 2.81 -12.16 8.19
C ASP A 228 3.91 -12.14 7.09
N VAL A 229 4.12 -13.33 6.48
CA VAL A 229 5.05 -13.49 5.35
C VAL A 229 4.33 -13.09 4.08
N PHE A 230 4.92 -12.22 3.28
CA PHE A 230 4.28 -11.58 2.15
C PHE A 230 5.00 -11.80 0.80
N GLY A 231 4.31 -11.49 -0.30
CA GLY A 231 4.87 -11.43 -1.65
C GLY A 231 5.51 -12.74 -2.09
N GLY A 232 6.70 -12.65 -2.69
CA GLY A 232 7.45 -13.81 -3.19
C GLY A 232 7.91 -14.76 -2.09
N ASP A 233 8.10 -14.27 -0.87
CA ASP A 233 8.47 -15.09 0.29
C ASP A 233 7.31 -16.00 0.70
N PHE A 234 6.06 -15.51 0.68
CA PHE A 234 4.89 -16.34 0.91
C PHE A 234 4.75 -17.44 -0.16
N VAL A 235 4.97 -17.11 -1.43
CA VAL A 235 4.95 -18.09 -2.52
C VAL A 235 6.00 -19.18 -2.28
N THR A 236 7.20 -18.82 -1.83
CA THR A 236 8.28 -19.74 -1.50
C THR A 236 7.93 -20.62 -0.28
N LEU A 237 7.40 -19.98 0.78
CA LEU A 237 6.90 -20.68 1.97
C LEU A 237 5.88 -21.76 1.59
N VAL A 238 4.85 -21.41 0.81
CA VAL A 238 3.78 -22.33 0.41
C VAL A 238 4.34 -23.51 -0.39
N LYS A 239 5.18 -23.25 -1.39
CA LYS A 239 5.78 -24.29 -2.23
C LYS A 239 6.63 -25.28 -1.43
N GLN A 240 7.28 -24.84 -0.36
CA GLN A 240 8.08 -25.69 0.52
C GLN A 240 7.24 -26.35 1.63
N ALA A 241 6.19 -25.72 2.10
CA ALA A 241 5.32 -26.21 3.17
C ALA A 241 4.32 -27.28 2.69
N ALA A 242 3.78 -27.13 1.49
CA ALA A 242 2.76 -28.04 0.95
C ALA A 242 3.23 -29.50 0.86
N PRO A 243 4.43 -29.85 0.32
CA PRO A 243 4.93 -31.21 0.28
C PRO A 243 5.17 -31.83 1.67
N LEU A 244 5.42 -31.00 2.68
CA LEU A 244 5.63 -31.45 4.06
C LEU A 244 4.31 -31.67 4.81
N GLY A 245 3.15 -31.40 4.18
CA GLY A 245 1.84 -31.55 4.80
C GLY A 245 1.52 -30.50 5.86
N TYR A 246 2.23 -29.37 5.86
CA TYR A 246 2.10 -28.31 6.85
C TYR A 246 0.67 -27.79 7.00
N PHE A 247 0.04 -27.41 5.90
CA PHE A 247 -1.33 -26.88 5.92
C PHE A 247 -2.35 -27.90 6.42
N LYS A 248 -2.17 -29.18 6.09
CA LYS A 248 -3.00 -30.28 6.61
C LYS A 248 -2.82 -30.45 8.11
N ALA A 249 -1.59 -30.32 8.61
CA ALA A 249 -1.29 -30.47 10.05
C ALA A 249 -2.00 -29.41 10.91
N ILE A 250 -2.20 -28.21 10.38
CA ILE A 250 -2.95 -27.13 11.05
C ILE A 250 -4.42 -27.01 10.60
N ASN A 251 -4.94 -28.00 9.87
CA ASN A 251 -6.29 -27.97 9.28
C ASN A 251 -6.60 -26.69 8.48
N ASN A 252 -5.62 -26.16 7.73
CA ASN A 252 -5.66 -24.89 7.00
C ASN A 252 -6.01 -23.67 7.89
N ARG A 253 -5.80 -23.76 9.20
CA ARG A 253 -6.02 -22.64 10.13
C ARG A 253 -4.81 -21.71 10.15
N LEU A 254 -4.61 -21.06 9.05
CA LEU A 254 -3.61 -20.00 8.91
C LEU A 254 -4.37 -18.69 8.69
N ALA A 255 -4.06 -17.67 9.51
CA ALA A 255 -4.48 -16.30 9.31
C ALA A 255 -3.25 -15.50 8.85
N ASP A 256 -3.26 -15.09 7.58
CA ASP A 256 -2.16 -14.36 6.97
C ASP A 256 -2.52 -12.88 6.83
N ALA A 257 -1.68 -12.02 7.37
CA ALA A 257 -1.79 -10.55 7.32
C ALA A 257 -0.75 -9.91 6.37
N GLY A 258 -0.18 -10.71 5.46
CA GLY A 258 0.80 -10.28 4.45
C GLY A 258 0.18 -9.89 3.12
N GLU A 259 -1.12 -9.57 3.08
CA GLU A 259 -1.91 -9.18 1.91
C GLU A 259 -1.81 -10.22 0.76
N VAL A 260 -1.76 -11.50 1.11
CA VAL A 260 -1.70 -12.59 0.12
C VAL A 260 -3.09 -12.99 -0.41
N GLY A 261 -4.15 -12.37 0.11
CA GLY A 261 -5.52 -12.44 -0.41
C GLY A 261 -5.72 -11.72 -1.74
N THR A 262 -4.69 -11.03 -2.24
CA THR A 262 -4.68 -10.40 -3.56
C THR A 262 -4.46 -11.41 -4.68
N THR A 263 -4.69 -10.98 -5.92
CA THR A 263 -4.51 -11.84 -7.11
C THR A 263 -3.05 -12.27 -7.34
N ASP A 264 -2.07 -11.54 -6.81
CA ASP A 264 -0.65 -11.74 -7.13
C ASP A 264 -0.10 -13.06 -6.59
N ALA A 265 -0.24 -13.31 -5.27
CA ALA A 265 0.16 -14.56 -4.66
C ALA A 265 -0.69 -15.74 -5.20
N ALA A 266 -2.00 -15.51 -5.39
CA ALA A 266 -2.91 -16.51 -5.91
C ALA A 266 -2.56 -16.94 -7.34
N LYS A 267 -2.21 -16.02 -8.24
CA LYS A 267 -1.72 -16.33 -9.60
C LYS A 267 -0.38 -17.08 -9.57
N ALA A 268 0.57 -16.66 -8.73
CA ALA A 268 1.89 -17.26 -8.65
C ALA A 268 1.87 -18.71 -8.12
N LEU A 269 0.89 -19.04 -7.30
CA LEU A 269 0.69 -20.38 -6.72
C LEU A 269 -0.26 -21.24 -7.58
N GLY A 270 -1.21 -20.67 -8.26
CA GLY A 270 -2.19 -21.41 -9.03
C GLY A 270 -2.87 -22.53 -8.22
N ASN A 271 -2.73 -23.76 -8.66
CA ASN A 271 -3.32 -24.93 -7.98
C ASN A 271 -2.64 -25.30 -6.64
N ASP A 272 -1.44 -24.78 -6.39
CA ASP A 272 -0.71 -25.04 -5.14
C ASP A 272 -1.13 -24.11 -4.00
N TYR A 273 -2.07 -23.20 -4.27
CA TYR A 273 -2.58 -22.28 -3.25
C TYR A 273 -3.24 -23.06 -2.10
N PRO A 274 -2.93 -22.75 -0.82
CA PRO A 274 -3.48 -23.48 0.32
C PRO A 274 -4.93 -23.04 0.62
N TYR A 275 -5.88 -23.54 -0.16
CA TYR A 275 -7.29 -23.22 0.00
C TYR A 275 -7.79 -23.43 1.42
N GLY A 276 -8.63 -22.53 1.90
CA GLY A 276 -9.21 -22.57 3.24
C GLY A 276 -8.49 -21.69 4.27
N ILE A 277 -7.30 -21.16 3.96
CA ILE A 277 -6.66 -20.16 4.82
C ILE A 277 -7.45 -18.86 4.82
N TRP A 278 -7.26 -18.04 5.84
CA TRP A 278 -7.77 -16.67 5.89
C TRP A 278 -6.65 -15.68 5.55
N SER A 279 -6.96 -14.70 4.75
CA SER A 279 -6.01 -13.65 4.39
C SER A 279 -6.68 -12.30 4.24
N ASP A 280 -5.85 -11.29 4.25
CA ASP A 280 -6.21 -9.91 4.01
C ASP A 280 -5.85 -9.43 2.60
N ALA A 281 -6.35 -8.26 2.26
CA ALA A 281 -6.02 -7.49 1.07
C ALA A 281 -6.44 -6.04 1.25
N TYR A 282 -5.72 -5.09 0.66
CA TYR A 282 -6.23 -3.73 0.48
C TYR A 282 -7.34 -3.66 -0.56
N ASP A 283 -7.23 -4.49 -1.58
CA ASP A 283 -8.22 -4.65 -2.63
C ASP A 283 -8.26 -6.13 -3.07
N PRO A 284 -9.36 -6.85 -2.83
CA PRO A 284 -9.49 -8.23 -3.27
C PRO A 284 -9.61 -8.37 -4.80
N VAL A 285 -9.78 -7.26 -5.55
CA VAL A 285 -9.97 -7.19 -7.02
C VAL A 285 -11.22 -7.93 -7.50
N ILE A 286 -11.48 -9.11 -6.97
CA ILE A 286 -12.63 -9.94 -7.31
C ILE A 286 -13.64 -9.88 -6.17
N TRP A 287 -14.73 -9.18 -6.42
CA TRP A 287 -15.85 -9.06 -5.50
C TRP A 287 -16.97 -9.99 -5.94
N PRO A 288 -17.29 -11.02 -5.17
CA PRO A 288 -18.35 -11.95 -5.56
C PRO A 288 -19.74 -11.31 -5.56
N GLU A 289 -19.98 -10.35 -4.67
CA GLU A 289 -21.25 -9.63 -4.51
C GLU A 289 -20.99 -8.19 -4.03
N ASN A 290 -21.93 -7.29 -4.35
CA ASN A 290 -21.97 -5.90 -3.83
C ASN A 290 -20.70 -5.07 -4.10
N GLU A 291 -20.06 -5.28 -5.24
CA GLU A 291 -18.91 -4.45 -5.65
C GLU A 291 -19.34 -2.98 -5.81
N PRO A 292 -18.64 -2.01 -5.16
CA PRO A 292 -18.92 -0.60 -5.36
C PRO A 292 -18.73 -0.16 -6.82
N ALA A 293 -19.61 0.71 -7.33
CA ALA A 293 -19.54 1.16 -8.72
C ALA A 293 -18.21 1.84 -9.06
N GLU A 294 -17.69 2.62 -8.12
CA GLU A 294 -16.39 3.31 -8.25
C GLU A 294 -15.23 2.32 -8.34
N HIS A 295 -15.28 1.25 -7.54
CA HIS A 295 -14.29 0.17 -7.59
C HIS A 295 -14.33 -0.55 -8.94
N LYS A 296 -15.52 -0.96 -9.38
CA LYS A 296 -15.71 -1.59 -10.69
C LYS A 296 -15.17 -0.72 -11.83
N ALA A 297 -15.48 0.58 -11.81
CA ALA A 297 -14.98 1.51 -12.80
C ALA A 297 -13.44 1.65 -12.76
N PHE A 298 -12.85 1.63 -11.56
CA PHE A 298 -11.40 1.63 -11.40
C PHE A 298 -10.76 0.36 -11.97
N ILE A 299 -11.29 -0.82 -11.65
CA ILE A 299 -10.76 -2.10 -12.15
C ILE A 299 -10.82 -2.17 -13.69
N GLU A 300 -11.90 -1.69 -14.31
CA GLU A 300 -12.00 -1.66 -15.77
C GLU A 300 -10.96 -0.70 -16.40
N ARG A 301 -10.71 0.46 -15.78
CA ARG A 301 -9.64 1.36 -16.24
C ARG A 301 -8.25 0.76 -16.03
N LEU A 302 -8.03 0.09 -14.90
CA LEU A 302 -6.77 -0.58 -14.61
C LEU A 302 -6.47 -1.71 -15.59
N LYS A 303 -7.47 -2.54 -15.93
CA LYS A 303 -7.37 -3.56 -16.98
C LYS A 303 -7.03 -2.95 -18.35
N ALA A 304 -7.69 -1.84 -18.71
CA ALA A 304 -7.41 -1.14 -19.96
C ALA A 304 -5.99 -0.56 -19.99
N TYR A 305 -5.50 -0.06 -18.85
CA TYR A 305 -4.17 0.51 -18.72
C TYR A 305 -3.06 -0.55 -18.75
N THR A 306 -3.26 -1.66 -18.06
CA THR A 306 -2.26 -2.74 -17.94
C THR A 306 -2.33 -3.76 -19.06
N HIS A 307 -3.45 -3.85 -19.79
CA HIS A 307 -3.79 -4.92 -20.70
C HIS A 307 -3.84 -6.30 -20.04
N GLU A 308 -4.05 -6.35 -18.73
CA GLU A 308 -4.20 -7.58 -17.96
C GLU A 308 -5.67 -7.85 -17.63
N GLN A 309 -6.11 -9.09 -17.83
CA GLN A 309 -7.47 -9.51 -17.45
C GLN A 309 -7.69 -9.43 -15.93
N TYR A 310 -6.69 -9.76 -15.16
CA TYR A 310 -6.70 -9.74 -13.69
C TYR A 310 -5.51 -8.91 -13.21
N ALA A 311 -5.71 -7.62 -13.07
CA ALA A 311 -4.69 -6.71 -12.56
C ALA A 311 -4.47 -6.93 -11.05
N SER A 312 -3.37 -6.41 -10.54
CA SER A 312 -3.04 -6.50 -9.11
C SER A 312 -3.84 -5.51 -8.28
N GLY A 313 -4.37 -5.96 -7.13
CA GLY A 313 -5.01 -5.10 -6.14
C GLY A 313 -4.08 -4.05 -5.51
N TRP A 314 -2.77 -4.30 -5.56
CA TRP A 314 -1.78 -3.35 -5.06
C TRP A 314 -1.73 -2.03 -5.83
N ALA A 315 -2.22 -1.99 -7.07
CA ALA A 315 -2.28 -0.76 -7.87
C ALA A 315 -3.08 0.35 -7.18
N ILE A 316 -4.08 0.00 -6.36
CA ILE A 316 -4.90 0.98 -5.65
C ILE A 316 -4.07 1.83 -4.68
N MET A 317 -3.02 1.27 -4.07
CA MET A 317 -2.18 1.97 -3.10
C MET A 317 -1.39 3.09 -3.76
N GLY A 318 -0.79 2.80 -4.92
CA GLY A 318 -0.11 3.82 -5.73
C GLY A 318 -1.07 4.88 -6.25
N TYR A 319 -2.21 4.44 -6.79
CA TYR A 319 -3.26 5.33 -7.30
C TYR A 319 -3.75 6.30 -6.21
N ALA A 320 -4.17 5.78 -5.06
CA ALA A 320 -4.69 6.59 -3.97
C ALA A 320 -3.63 7.51 -3.35
N SER A 321 -2.34 7.12 -3.33
CA SER A 321 -1.26 7.96 -2.79
C SER A 321 -1.03 9.23 -3.63
N ILE A 322 -1.15 9.12 -4.94
CA ILE A 322 -1.06 10.27 -5.84
C ILE A 322 -2.30 11.17 -5.70
N PHE A 323 -3.50 10.57 -5.64
CA PHE A 323 -4.72 11.36 -5.41
C PHE A 323 -4.71 12.09 -4.06
N ALA A 324 -4.23 11.47 -2.98
CA ALA A 324 -4.08 12.13 -1.68
C ALA A 324 -3.19 13.39 -1.76
N LEU A 325 -2.03 13.29 -2.42
CA LEU A 325 -1.16 14.45 -2.65
C LEU A 325 -1.86 15.52 -3.48
N VAL A 326 -2.56 15.14 -4.54
CA VAL A 326 -3.27 16.05 -5.43
C VAL A 326 -4.39 16.80 -4.69
N GLU A 327 -5.19 16.12 -3.90
CA GLU A 327 -6.24 16.74 -3.10
C GLU A 327 -5.65 17.67 -2.01
N GLY A 328 -4.52 17.28 -1.42
CA GLY A 328 -3.74 18.16 -0.54
C GLY A 328 -3.29 19.45 -1.23
N MET A 329 -2.72 19.35 -2.45
CA MET A 329 -2.32 20.51 -3.27
C MET A 329 -3.51 21.39 -3.65
N LYS A 330 -4.63 20.80 -4.07
CA LYS A 330 -5.85 21.55 -4.43
C LYS A 330 -6.40 22.31 -3.22
N LYS A 331 -6.51 21.65 -2.06
CA LYS A 331 -6.97 22.28 -0.81
C LYS A 331 -6.03 23.39 -0.34
N ALA A 332 -4.71 23.21 -0.52
CA ALA A 332 -3.69 24.21 -0.20
C ALA A 332 -3.66 25.39 -1.19
N GLY A 333 -4.16 25.20 -2.42
CA GLY A 333 -3.99 26.13 -3.54
C GLY A 333 -2.50 26.37 -3.87
N SER A 334 -1.62 25.39 -3.59
CA SER A 334 -0.17 25.54 -3.65
C SER A 334 0.53 24.20 -3.76
N THR A 335 1.78 24.21 -4.29
CA THR A 335 2.73 23.07 -4.24
C THR A 335 3.78 23.24 -3.14
N ASP A 336 3.67 24.29 -2.32
CA ASP A 336 4.55 24.48 -1.17
C ASP A 336 4.30 23.39 -0.11
N SER A 337 5.34 22.70 0.29
CA SER A 337 5.23 21.54 1.21
C SER A 337 4.65 21.91 2.58
N ASP A 338 4.93 23.09 3.15
CA ASP A 338 4.36 23.52 4.43
C ASP A 338 2.84 23.72 4.33
N LYS A 339 2.37 24.28 3.21
CA LYS A 339 0.95 24.49 2.96
C LYS A 339 0.23 23.18 2.67
N VAL A 340 0.84 22.31 1.86
CA VAL A 340 0.28 21.00 1.52
C VAL A 340 0.21 20.11 2.76
N ALA A 341 1.25 20.08 3.58
CA ALA A 341 1.26 19.32 4.84
C ALA A 341 0.10 19.77 5.77
N LYS A 342 -0.11 21.07 5.94
CA LYS A 342 -1.24 21.58 6.72
C LYS A 342 -2.60 21.21 6.11
N ALA A 343 -2.69 21.25 4.77
CA ALA A 343 -3.93 20.91 4.07
C ALA A 343 -4.28 19.41 4.15
N LEU A 344 -3.28 18.53 4.26
CA LEU A 344 -3.48 17.10 4.43
C LEU A 344 -4.06 16.74 5.79
N LEU A 345 -3.83 17.52 6.84
CA LEU A 345 -4.40 17.28 8.16
C LEU A 345 -5.93 17.33 8.11
N GLY A 346 -6.59 16.25 8.52
CA GLY A 346 -8.05 16.11 8.47
C GLY A 346 -8.64 16.10 7.06
N LEU A 347 -7.82 15.94 6.02
CA LEU A 347 -8.30 15.84 4.64
C LEU A 347 -9.05 14.52 4.43
N SER A 348 -10.31 14.63 3.96
CA SER A 348 -11.04 13.50 3.41
C SER A 348 -11.00 13.54 1.89
N PHE A 349 -10.78 12.40 1.25
CA PHE A 349 -10.72 12.26 -0.20
C PHE A 349 -11.31 10.93 -0.65
N ASP A 350 -11.82 10.89 -1.88
CA ASP A 350 -12.43 9.68 -2.42
C ASP A 350 -11.38 8.77 -3.05
N THR A 351 -11.55 7.47 -2.84
CA THR A 351 -10.75 6.40 -3.46
C THR A 351 -11.68 5.36 -4.08
N PRO A 352 -11.18 4.49 -4.94
CA PRO A 352 -11.99 3.42 -5.52
C PRO A 352 -12.63 2.47 -4.49
N ILE A 353 -12.04 2.33 -3.30
CA ILE A 353 -12.58 1.50 -2.20
C ILE A 353 -13.36 2.30 -1.16
N GLY A 354 -13.62 3.56 -1.40
CA GLY A 354 -14.37 4.45 -0.52
C GLY A 354 -13.61 5.69 -0.11
N LYS A 355 -14.18 6.44 0.80
CA LYS A 355 -13.59 7.69 1.31
C LYS A 355 -12.57 7.41 2.40
N LEU A 356 -11.39 8.00 2.29
CA LEU A 356 -10.36 7.98 3.32
C LEU A 356 -10.19 9.36 3.94
N THR A 357 -9.81 9.38 5.22
CA THR A 357 -9.59 10.62 5.97
C THR A 357 -8.28 10.53 6.76
N PHE A 358 -7.41 11.53 6.59
CA PHE A 358 -6.22 11.64 7.42
C PHE A 358 -6.57 12.09 8.84
N ASN A 359 -6.06 11.39 9.83
CA ASN A 359 -6.13 11.81 11.22
C ASN A 359 -5.14 12.96 11.46
N GLU A 360 -5.64 14.06 12.06
CA GLU A 360 -4.83 15.26 12.33
C GLU A 360 -3.68 15.03 13.33
N LYS A 361 -3.79 14.01 14.20
CA LYS A 361 -2.82 13.75 15.25
C LYS A 361 -1.79 12.69 14.86
N THR A 362 -2.17 11.72 14.01
CA THR A 362 -1.30 10.60 13.65
C THR A 362 -0.80 10.69 12.22
N HIS A 363 -1.38 11.54 11.38
CA HIS A 363 -1.12 11.68 9.95
C HIS A 363 -1.33 10.39 9.15
N GLU A 364 -2.12 9.47 9.69
CA GLU A 364 -2.53 8.22 9.05
C GLU A 364 -3.95 8.36 8.50
N THR A 365 -4.25 7.66 7.41
CA THR A 365 -5.65 7.53 7.00
C THR A 365 -6.37 6.51 7.87
N ASP A 366 -7.69 6.49 7.77
CA ASP A 366 -8.56 5.48 8.39
C ASP A 366 -8.70 4.22 7.52
N MET A 367 -7.75 3.96 6.63
CA MET A 367 -7.74 2.79 5.77
C MET A 367 -7.69 1.50 6.60
N GLY A 368 -8.63 0.61 6.36
CA GLY A 368 -8.66 -0.74 6.88
C GLY A 368 -8.24 -1.77 5.84
N GLU A 369 -8.62 -3.01 6.05
CA GLU A 369 -8.28 -4.16 5.22
C GLU A 369 -9.50 -5.02 4.96
N PHE A 370 -9.55 -5.65 3.80
CA PHE A 370 -10.51 -6.72 3.51
C PHE A 370 -9.95 -8.04 4.01
N TRP A 371 -10.76 -8.80 4.72
CA TRP A 371 -10.42 -10.13 5.19
C TRP A 371 -11.45 -11.15 4.72
N GLY A 372 -10.98 -12.30 4.25
CA GLY A 372 -11.84 -13.40 3.84
C GLY A 372 -11.11 -14.72 3.78
N GLN A 373 -11.89 -15.80 3.65
CA GLN A 373 -11.35 -17.11 3.43
C GLN A 373 -10.99 -17.29 1.96
N MET A 374 -9.80 -17.80 1.69
CA MET A 374 -9.34 -18.07 0.35
C MET A 374 -9.90 -19.40 -0.16
N VAL A 375 -10.63 -19.36 -1.25
CA VAL A 375 -11.36 -20.52 -1.79
C VAL A 375 -11.02 -20.77 -3.25
N LYS A 376 -11.25 -21.99 -3.69
CA LYS A 376 -11.31 -22.32 -5.11
C LYS A 376 -12.66 -21.88 -5.66
N ASP A 377 -12.61 -21.11 -6.73
CA ASP A 377 -13.79 -20.73 -7.52
C ASP A 377 -13.52 -21.09 -8.98
N ASP A 378 -14.28 -22.02 -9.54
CA ASP A 378 -14.05 -22.55 -10.88
C ASP A 378 -14.22 -21.49 -12.00
N ARG A 379 -14.72 -20.28 -11.66
CA ARG A 379 -14.77 -19.14 -12.58
C ARG A 379 -13.40 -18.51 -12.81
N TYR A 380 -12.42 -18.76 -11.93
CA TYR A 380 -11.10 -18.13 -11.94
C TYR A 380 -9.98 -19.19 -11.92
N PRO A 381 -8.84 -18.93 -12.58
CA PRO A 381 -7.73 -19.87 -12.63
C PRO A 381 -6.85 -19.86 -11.37
N PHE A 382 -7.26 -19.15 -10.32
CA PHE A 382 -6.52 -18.98 -9.06
C PHE A 382 -7.50 -18.82 -7.88
N ALA A 383 -6.97 -18.86 -6.65
CA ALA A 383 -7.76 -18.67 -5.43
C ALA A 383 -8.37 -17.27 -5.36
N THR A 384 -9.59 -17.18 -4.86
CA THR A 384 -10.29 -15.93 -4.64
C THR A 384 -10.73 -15.79 -3.18
N MET A 385 -10.90 -14.56 -2.72
CA MET A 385 -11.40 -14.27 -1.39
C MET A 385 -12.92 -14.45 -1.35
N LYS A 386 -13.42 -15.33 -0.48
CA LYS A 386 -14.85 -15.53 -0.28
C LYS A 386 -15.39 -14.48 0.69
N GLU A 387 -16.46 -13.79 0.28
CA GLU A 387 -17.19 -12.83 1.12
C GLU A 387 -16.24 -11.84 1.83
N PRO A 388 -15.42 -11.07 1.09
CA PRO A 388 -14.48 -10.14 1.69
C PRO A 388 -15.20 -9.15 2.61
N LYS A 389 -14.72 -9.03 3.86
CA LYS A 389 -15.26 -8.08 4.84
C LYS A 389 -14.22 -7.01 5.11
N TYR A 390 -14.61 -5.77 4.93
CA TYR A 390 -13.78 -4.64 5.29
C TYR A 390 -13.75 -4.48 6.81
N LEU A 391 -12.55 -4.51 7.37
CA LEU A 391 -12.28 -4.25 8.76
C LEU A 391 -11.56 -2.90 8.84
N SER A 392 -12.28 -1.88 9.27
CA SER A 392 -11.74 -0.52 9.44
C SER A 392 -10.68 -0.50 10.53
N GLN A 393 -9.81 0.51 10.49
CA GLN A 393 -8.90 0.78 11.59
C GLN A 393 -9.64 0.95 12.91
N GLY A 394 -10.86 1.44 12.89
CA GLY A 394 -11.68 1.71 14.06
C GLY A 394 -11.12 2.82 14.94
N PRO A 395 -11.88 3.36 15.90
CA PRO A 395 -11.29 4.15 16.95
C PRO A 395 -10.42 3.22 17.78
N TYR A 396 -9.11 3.37 17.75
CA TYR A 396 -8.23 2.83 18.77
C TYR A 396 -8.53 3.56 20.08
N THR A 397 -9.57 3.13 20.73
CA THR A 397 -9.77 3.49 22.13
C THR A 397 -8.79 2.63 22.91
N ASN A 398 -7.72 3.26 23.37
CA ASN A 398 -6.83 2.76 24.40
C ASN A 398 -7.61 2.30 25.64
#